data_506ab1ff82d58b83cd538042e63d8164
#
_entry.id   506ab1ff82d58b83cd538042e63d8164
#
_cell.length_a   1.000
_cell.length_b   1.000
_cell.length_c   1.000
_cell.angle_alpha   90.00
_cell.angle_beta   90.00
_cell.angle_gamma   90.00
#
_symmetry.space_group_name_H-M   'P 1'
#
loop_
_entity.id
_entity.type
_entity.pdbx_description
1 polymer ?
#
loop_
_entity_poly.entity_id
_entity_poly.type
_entity_poly.pdbx_seq_one_letter_code
_entity_poly.pdbx_strand_id
1 'polypeptide(L)'
;PQVMGKVRERGVTFDELARLARCQGLRAEPFRYVDISLEDFKKAIVAASTNPRHHLIVSFSRRALGQTGDGHFSPIAGYNKRTEMVLILDVARFKYPSFWVPIDKLYHAMAPVDKETGLSRGFIKLTDR
;
A
#
# COMPACT_ATOMS: atom_id res chain seq x y z
N PRO A 1 14.78 1.96 19.40
CA PRO A 1 16.22 1.79 19.32
C PRO A 1 16.71 1.61 17.90
N GLN A 2 17.64 0.73 17.65
CA GLN A 2 18.31 0.66 16.35
C GLN A 2 17.39 0.39 15.15
N VAL A 3 16.38 -0.45 15.33
CA VAL A 3 15.43 -0.73 14.26
C VAL A 3 14.63 0.51 13.89
N MET A 4 14.17 1.26 14.88
CA MET A 4 13.43 2.48 14.65
C MET A 4 14.31 3.58 14.06
N GLY A 5 15.56 3.69 14.49
CA GLY A 5 16.49 4.63 13.91
C GLY A 5 16.76 4.33 12.44
N LYS A 6 16.97 3.06 12.14
CA LYS A 6 17.20 2.61 10.77
C LYS A 6 16.02 2.89 9.85
N VAL A 7 14.80 2.65 10.35
CA VAL A 7 13.57 2.95 9.60
C VAL A 7 13.45 4.46 9.33
N ARG A 8 13.80 5.30 10.31
CA ARG A 8 13.72 6.76 10.15
C ARG A 8 14.69 7.29 9.11
N GLU A 9 15.89 6.73 9.04
CA GLU A 9 16.93 7.23 8.15
C GLU A 9 16.64 6.99 6.68
N ARG A 10 16.06 5.86 6.34
CA ARG A 10 15.84 5.47 4.94
C ARG A 10 14.40 5.12 4.60
N GLY A 11 13.47 5.31 5.54
CA GLY A 11 12.11 4.84 5.38
C GLY A 11 12.02 3.33 5.55
N VAL A 12 10.82 2.81 5.50
CA VAL A 12 10.55 1.38 5.67
C VAL A 12 10.42 0.70 4.31
N THR A 13 11.02 -0.47 4.17
CA THR A 13 10.81 -1.29 2.97
C THR A 13 9.51 -2.07 3.10
N PHE A 14 9.08 -2.63 1.97
CA PHE A 14 7.86 -3.43 1.89
C PHE A 14 7.87 -4.58 2.90
N ASP A 15 8.96 -5.34 2.94
CA ASP A 15 9.06 -6.49 3.83
C ASP A 15 9.24 -6.10 5.29
N GLU A 16 9.93 -4.98 5.54
CA GLU A 16 10.08 -4.44 6.90
C GLU A 16 8.72 -4.02 7.46
N LEU A 17 7.87 -3.39 6.66
CA LEU A 17 6.54 -2.98 7.10
C LEU A 17 5.69 -4.19 7.47
N ALA A 18 5.71 -5.24 6.66
CA ALA A 18 5.00 -6.48 6.97
C ALA A 18 5.49 -7.09 8.28
N ARG A 19 6.79 -7.09 8.50
CA ARG A 19 7.40 -7.60 9.72
C ARG A 19 6.99 -6.79 10.94
N LEU A 20 6.99 -5.47 10.82
CA LEU A 20 6.56 -4.59 11.91
C LEU A 20 5.10 -4.83 12.29
N ALA A 21 4.23 -5.01 11.30
CA ALA A 21 2.82 -5.32 11.56
C ALA A 21 2.66 -6.63 12.31
N ARG A 22 3.42 -7.66 11.93
CA ARG A 22 3.40 -8.95 12.64
C ARG A 22 3.86 -8.81 14.08
N CYS A 23 4.86 -7.98 14.33
CA CYS A 23 5.34 -7.70 15.69
C CYS A 23 4.28 -7.00 16.54
N GLN A 24 3.34 -6.31 15.93
CA GLN A 24 2.21 -5.67 16.61
C GLN A 24 1.02 -6.62 16.82
N GLY A 25 1.17 -7.89 16.49
CA GLY A 25 0.13 -8.89 16.67
C GLY A 25 -0.86 -9.01 15.51
N LEU A 26 -0.60 -8.34 14.40
CA LEU A 26 -1.44 -8.44 13.21
C LEU A 26 -0.98 -9.59 12.32
N ARG A 27 -1.90 -10.12 11.54
CA ARG A 27 -1.53 -10.97 10.40
C ARG A 27 -1.19 -10.03 9.25
N ALA A 28 -0.04 -10.26 8.62
CA ALA A 28 0.41 -9.42 7.51
C ALA A 28 0.85 -10.32 6.36
N GLU A 29 0.19 -10.16 5.22
CA GLU A 29 0.48 -10.92 4.03
C GLU A 29 0.88 -9.95 2.92
N PRO A 30 2.17 -9.92 2.52
CA PRO A 30 2.61 -9.07 1.42
C PRO A 30 2.34 -9.73 0.06
N PHE A 31 1.92 -8.92 -0.89
CA PHE A 31 1.69 -9.34 -2.28
C PHE A 31 2.36 -8.33 -3.20
N ARG A 32 3.29 -8.80 -4.02
CA ARG A 32 3.99 -7.94 -4.97
C ARG A 32 3.26 -7.90 -6.30
N TYR A 33 3.35 -6.78 -6.99
CA TYR A 33 2.69 -6.55 -8.27
C TYR A 33 2.90 -7.68 -9.27
N VAL A 34 4.14 -8.21 -9.36
CA VAL A 34 4.48 -9.26 -10.33
C VAL A 34 3.79 -10.59 -10.06
N ASP A 35 3.28 -10.78 -8.86
CA ASP A 35 2.66 -12.04 -8.43
C ASP A 35 1.13 -11.99 -8.43
N ILE A 36 0.53 -10.85 -8.77
CA ILE A 36 -0.91 -10.66 -8.67
C ILE A 36 -1.47 -10.08 -9.97
N SER A 37 -2.77 -10.30 -10.17
CA SER A 37 -3.52 -9.68 -11.26
C SER A 37 -4.34 -8.50 -10.75
N LEU A 38 -4.88 -7.70 -11.66
CA LEU A 38 -5.82 -6.63 -11.30
C LEU A 38 -7.03 -7.20 -10.56
N GLU A 39 -7.51 -8.37 -10.97
CA GLU A 39 -8.64 -9.03 -10.29
C GLU A 39 -8.30 -9.42 -8.86
N ASP A 40 -7.08 -9.90 -8.62
CA ASP A 40 -6.61 -10.22 -7.26
C ASP A 40 -6.63 -8.96 -6.39
N PHE A 41 -6.16 -7.85 -6.94
CA PHE A 41 -6.14 -6.57 -6.23
C PHE A 41 -7.55 -6.08 -5.92
N LYS A 42 -8.46 -6.18 -6.89
CA LYS A 42 -9.87 -5.81 -6.68
C LYS A 42 -10.50 -6.63 -5.57
N LYS A 43 -10.28 -7.94 -5.56
CA LYS A 43 -10.82 -8.81 -4.51
C LYS A 43 -10.31 -8.42 -3.13
N ALA A 44 -9.03 -8.10 -3.03
CA ALA A 44 -8.44 -7.67 -1.76
C ALA A 44 -9.06 -6.36 -1.27
N ILE A 45 -9.28 -5.40 -2.18
CA ILE A 45 -9.89 -4.12 -1.84
C ILE A 45 -11.33 -4.30 -1.40
N VAL A 46 -12.11 -5.10 -2.10
CA VAL A 46 -13.51 -5.39 -1.72
C VAL A 46 -13.56 -6.04 -0.34
N ALA A 47 -12.70 -7.02 -0.09
CA ALA A 47 -12.64 -7.67 1.21
C ALA A 47 -12.32 -6.69 2.33
N ALA A 48 -11.35 -5.81 2.11
CA ALA A 48 -10.97 -4.79 3.10
C ALA A 48 -12.09 -3.76 3.32
N SER A 49 -12.86 -3.44 2.27
CA SER A 49 -13.97 -2.47 2.37
C SER A 49 -15.18 -3.02 3.10
N THR A 50 -15.38 -4.34 3.05
CA THR A 50 -16.59 -4.98 3.61
C THR A 50 -16.36 -5.61 4.97
N ASN A 51 -15.12 -5.77 5.39
CA ASN A 51 -14.79 -6.39 6.67
C ASN A 51 -13.91 -5.47 7.50
N PRO A 52 -14.40 -4.97 8.65
CA PRO A 52 -13.64 -4.02 9.46
C PRO A 52 -12.36 -4.59 10.09
N ARG A 53 -12.17 -5.90 10.04
CA ARG A 53 -10.97 -6.55 10.55
C ARG A 53 -9.86 -6.64 9.49
N HIS A 54 -10.17 -6.31 8.25
CA HIS A 54 -9.22 -6.35 7.14
C HIS A 54 -8.81 -4.94 6.75
N HIS A 55 -7.51 -4.76 6.51
CA HIS A 55 -6.94 -3.48 6.12
C HIS A 55 -5.93 -3.72 5.00
N LEU A 56 -5.78 -2.77 4.11
CA LEU A 56 -4.76 -2.82 3.07
C LEU A 56 -3.85 -1.60 3.15
N ILE A 57 -2.57 -1.86 3.01
CA ILE A 57 -1.57 -0.80 2.83
C ILE A 57 -0.95 -1.02 1.45
N VAL A 58 -0.99 0.02 0.63
CA VAL A 58 -0.49 -0.05 -0.75
C VAL A 58 0.86 0.65 -0.83
N SER A 59 1.81 -0.01 -1.48
CA SER A 59 3.08 0.59 -1.85
C SER A 59 2.99 0.97 -3.32
N PHE A 60 3.11 2.24 -3.64
CA PHE A 60 2.93 2.72 -5.00
C PHE A 60 3.93 3.83 -5.34
N SER A 61 4.12 4.05 -6.64
CA SER A 61 4.94 5.13 -7.14
C SER A 61 4.10 6.40 -7.26
N ARG A 62 4.45 7.45 -6.52
CA ARG A 62 3.77 8.74 -6.65
C ARG A 62 3.92 9.30 -8.05
N ARG A 63 5.08 9.11 -8.65
CA ARG A 63 5.37 9.59 -10.00
C ARG A 63 4.44 8.94 -11.03
N ALA A 64 4.11 7.67 -10.87
CA ALA A 64 3.17 6.98 -11.75
C ALA A 64 1.75 7.52 -11.64
N LEU A 65 1.41 8.19 -10.53
CA LEU A 65 0.12 8.85 -10.34
C LEU A 65 0.16 10.33 -10.70
N GLY A 66 1.26 10.80 -11.29
CA GLY A 66 1.41 12.21 -11.64
C GLY A 66 1.77 13.12 -10.47
N GLN A 67 2.19 12.53 -9.36
CA GLN A 67 2.64 13.26 -8.17
C GLN A 67 4.15 13.33 -8.13
N THR A 68 4.69 14.18 -7.25
CA THR A 68 6.14 14.27 -7.07
C THR A 68 6.61 13.32 -5.98
N GLY A 69 7.85 12.83 -6.12
CA GLY A 69 8.46 11.93 -5.15
C GLY A 69 8.49 10.49 -5.64
N ASP A 70 9.15 9.65 -4.85
CA ASP A 70 9.31 8.23 -5.14
C ASP A 70 8.18 7.40 -4.52
N GLY A 71 8.47 6.17 -4.15
CA GLY A 71 7.49 5.26 -3.58
C GLY A 71 6.95 5.72 -2.23
N HIS A 72 5.75 5.29 -1.94
CA HIS A 72 5.07 5.64 -0.71
C HIS A 72 4.16 4.51 -0.28
N PHE A 73 3.94 4.41 1.04
CA PHE A 73 2.98 3.47 1.62
C PHE A 73 1.77 4.26 2.13
N SER A 74 0.59 3.82 1.76
CA SER A 74 -0.64 4.45 2.24
C SER A 74 -1.72 3.42 2.49
N PRO A 75 -2.48 3.54 3.58
CA PRO A 75 -3.65 2.70 3.78
C PRO A 75 -4.76 3.09 2.82
N ILE A 76 -5.58 2.10 2.50
CA ILE A 76 -6.80 2.31 1.72
C ILE A 76 -7.92 2.60 2.71
N ALA A 77 -8.60 3.73 2.51
CA ALA A 77 -9.67 4.18 3.39
C ALA A 77 -11.07 3.86 2.87
N GLY A 78 -11.21 3.58 1.58
CA GLY A 78 -12.51 3.27 1.02
C GLY A 78 -12.45 2.85 -0.45
N TYR A 79 -13.58 2.33 -0.91
CA TYR A 79 -13.73 1.90 -2.30
C TYR A 79 -15.15 2.21 -2.78
N ASN A 80 -15.25 2.85 -3.93
CA ASN A 80 -16.52 3.09 -4.58
C ASN A 80 -16.70 2.08 -5.70
N LYS A 81 -17.56 1.11 -5.49
CA LYS A 81 -17.79 0.01 -6.44
C LYS A 81 -18.35 0.51 -7.77
N ARG A 82 -19.20 1.53 -7.73
CA ARG A 82 -19.85 2.06 -8.91
C ARG A 82 -18.86 2.72 -9.88
N THR A 83 -17.92 3.47 -9.35
CA THR A 83 -16.93 4.19 -10.15
C THR A 83 -15.59 3.48 -10.24
N GLU A 84 -15.42 2.40 -9.48
CA GLU A 84 -14.15 1.68 -9.32
C GLU A 84 -13.02 2.60 -8.87
N MET A 85 -13.33 3.52 -7.95
CA MET A 85 -12.37 4.44 -7.38
C MET A 85 -11.98 3.99 -5.98
N VAL A 86 -10.71 4.15 -5.65
CA VAL A 86 -10.15 3.80 -4.35
C VAL A 86 -9.76 5.08 -3.62
N LEU A 87 -10.14 5.18 -2.34
CA LEU A 87 -9.73 6.30 -1.51
C LEU A 87 -8.42 5.96 -0.80
N ILE A 88 -7.40 6.72 -1.10
CA ILE A 88 -6.09 6.61 -0.47
C ILE A 88 -6.01 7.60 0.68
N LEU A 89 -5.69 7.10 1.88
CA LEU A 89 -5.43 7.94 3.03
C LEU A 89 -3.95 8.29 3.05
N ASP A 90 -3.63 9.47 2.53
CA ASP A 90 -2.23 9.89 2.44
C ASP A 90 -1.73 10.31 3.82
N VAL A 91 -0.65 9.66 4.27
CA VAL A 91 -0.05 9.95 5.57
C VAL A 91 1.11 10.94 5.50
N ALA A 92 1.45 11.40 4.32
CA ALA A 92 2.46 12.45 4.13
C ALA A 92 1.82 13.79 4.40
N ARG A 93 1.92 14.22 5.65
CA ARG A 93 1.20 15.33 6.28
C ARG A 93 1.01 16.59 5.47
N PHE A 94 1.99 16.98 4.70
CA PHE A 94 2.03 18.30 4.09
C PHE A 94 2.08 18.29 2.58
N LYS A 95 2.04 17.09 1.96
CA LYS A 95 2.12 17.01 0.50
C LYS A 95 0.77 16.85 -0.17
N TYR A 96 -0.02 15.88 0.28
CA TYR A 96 -1.27 15.57 -0.40
C TYR A 96 -2.37 15.24 0.60
N PRO A 97 -3.59 15.76 0.40
CA PRO A 97 -4.75 15.28 1.14
C PRO A 97 -5.10 13.86 0.69
N SER A 98 -6.02 13.22 1.41
CA SER A 98 -6.61 11.96 0.94
C SER A 98 -7.26 12.18 -0.43
N PHE A 99 -7.14 11.19 -1.30
CA PHE A 99 -7.60 11.35 -2.68
C PHE A 99 -8.17 10.05 -3.24
N TRP A 100 -9.07 10.21 -4.21
CA TRP A 100 -9.63 9.09 -4.96
C TRP A 100 -8.80 8.83 -6.21
N VAL A 101 -8.56 7.56 -6.50
CA VAL A 101 -7.81 7.15 -7.69
C VAL A 101 -8.49 5.95 -8.33
N PRO A 102 -8.56 5.86 -9.68
CA PRO A 102 -9.06 4.66 -10.33
C PRO A 102 -8.25 3.44 -9.93
N ILE A 103 -8.94 2.33 -9.69
CA ILE A 103 -8.28 1.12 -9.18
C ILE A 103 -7.22 0.57 -10.14
N ASP A 104 -7.48 0.62 -11.43
CA ASP A 104 -6.51 0.16 -12.43
C ASP A 104 -5.25 1.02 -12.44
N LYS A 105 -5.42 2.33 -12.28
CA LYS A 105 -4.30 3.26 -12.22
C LYS A 105 -3.43 3.02 -10.98
N LEU A 106 -4.07 2.78 -9.84
CA LEU A 106 -3.35 2.45 -8.61
C LEU A 106 -2.62 1.11 -8.76
N TYR A 107 -3.26 0.12 -9.36
CA TYR A 107 -2.64 -1.18 -9.62
C TYR A 107 -1.36 -1.03 -10.45
N HIS A 108 -1.42 -0.28 -11.55
CA HIS A 108 -0.24 -0.06 -12.38
C HIS A 108 0.82 0.79 -11.69
N ALA A 109 0.43 1.63 -10.74
CA ALA A 109 1.39 2.42 -9.96
C ALA A 109 2.22 1.56 -8.97
N MET A 110 1.84 0.31 -8.77
CA MET A 110 2.62 -0.65 -7.98
C MET A 110 3.74 -1.32 -8.80
N ALA A 111 3.68 -1.21 -10.12
CA ALA A 111 4.63 -1.89 -11.02
C ALA A 111 6.07 -1.37 -10.92
N PRO A 112 6.33 -0.05 -10.79
CA PRO A 112 7.70 0.44 -10.76
C PRO A 112 8.52 -0.18 -9.62
N VAL A 113 9.76 -0.50 -9.95
CA VAL A 113 10.67 -1.15 -9.02
C VAL A 113 11.07 -0.17 -7.90
N ASP A 114 11.07 -0.67 -6.67
CA ASP A 114 11.64 0.02 -5.53
C ASP A 114 13.16 -0.04 -5.63
N LYS A 115 13.82 1.10 -5.64
CA LYS A 115 15.27 1.19 -5.80
C LYS A 115 16.05 0.51 -4.70
N GLU A 116 15.52 0.48 -3.48
CA GLU A 116 16.21 -0.14 -2.34
C GLU A 116 16.22 -1.65 -2.43
N THR A 117 15.13 -2.26 -2.86
CA THR A 117 15.01 -3.73 -2.88
C THR A 117 15.22 -4.32 -4.26
N GLY A 118 15.10 -3.52 -5.33
CA GLY A 118 15.16 -4.01 -6.72
C GLY A 118 13.92 -4.79 -7.11
N LEU A 119 12.86 -4.77 -6.30
CA LEU A 119 11.65 -5.54 -6.50
C LEU A 119 10.45 -4.62 -6.75
N SER A 120 9.42 -5.12 -7.43
CA SER A 120 8.20 -4.37 -7.65
C SER A 120 7.50 -4.07 -6.33
N ARG A 121 6.67 -3.03 -6.33
CA ARG A 121 5.82 -2.69 -5.19
C ARG A 121 4.60 -3.61 -5.17
N GLY A 122 3.69 -3.37 -4.26
CA GLY A 122 2.49 -4.18 -4.13
C GLY A 122 1.64 -3.69 -2.96
N PHE A 123 0.96 -4.62 -2.30
CA PHE A 123 0.17 -4.28 -1.12
C PHE A 123 0.38 -5.29 -0.01
N ILE A 124 0.09 -4.86 1.21
CA ILE A 124 0.12 -5.73 2.39
C ILE A 124 -1.30 -5.84 2.90
N LYS A 125 -1.77 -7.07 3.02
CA LYS A 125 -3.07 -7.36 3.62
C LYS A 125 -2.87 -7.56 5.11
N LEU A 126 -3.49 -6.70 5.90
CA LEU A 126 -3.46 -6.77 7.35
C LEU A 126 -4.78 -7.31 7.86
N THR A 127 -4.73 -8.24 8.79
CA THR A 127 -5.93 -8.80 9.42
C THR A 127 -5.75 -8.77 10.92
N ASP A 128 -6.77 -8.27 11.64
CA ASP A 128 -6.81 -8.31 13.09
C ASP A 128 -6.88 -9.75 13.56
N ARG A 129 -6.10 -10.06 14.58
CA ARG A 129 -6.15 -11.39 15.20
C ARG A 129 -7.25 -11.49 16.22
#